data_80890624b757c12fdb7d178b8e65084b
#
_entry.id   80890624b757c12fdb7d178b8e65084b
#
_cell.length_a   1.000
_cell.length_b   1.000
_cell.length_c   1.000
_cell.angle_alpha   90.00
_cell.angle_beta   90.00
_cell.angle_gamma   90.00
#
_symmetry.space_group_name_H-M   'P 1'
#
loop_
_entity.id
_entity.type
_entity.pdbx_description
1 polymer ?
#
loop_
_entity_poly.entity_id
_entity_poly.type
_entity_poly.pdbx_seq_one_letter_code
_entity_poly.pdbx_strand_id
1 'polypeptide(L)'
;MSSSRSSVPATTPKPVSIARHLQLVSSLATAPKTVELPLAECLGLVSAEPVTARLTVPPFTNSAMDGFAVRHADVSEATVHTPVTLPVTNDVPAGSPAHRPLDPGTAQRIMTGARMPENADTVIKVEDTDHAPGTVDAPATVTIFRTPSTGANVRRRGEALATGATVLPAGRRLTPEALAAAAAVGHGSLRVHPAPRVGVLATGSELGGAGEPLHRGKIPDSNGIMLGGLVRTHGGVVEQTRVPDDPERLRELVRSWRVDLIVTAGGISMGAYEVVRQGLPELTFHHVAQQPGGPQGAGMVAETPVLALPGNPVGAYVSFHVYVAPLLAR
;
A
#
# COMPACT_ATOMS: atom_id res chain seq x y z
N MET A 1 -65.17 15.23 -39.40
CA MET A 1 -64.64 13.98 -38.80
C MET A 1 -63.27 14.27 -38.26
N SER A 2 -63.19 14.58 -36.98
CA SER A 2 -61.93 14.91 -36.30
C SER A 2 -61.41 13.62 -35.62
N SER A 3 -60.28 13.07 -36.11
CA SER A 3 -59.62 11.92 -35.53
C SER A 3 -58.74 12.36 -34.39
N SER A 4 -59.20 12.15 -33.15
CA SER A 4 -58.40 12.29 -31.96
C SER A 4 -57.34 11.18 -31.91
N ARG A 5 -56.04 11.56 -32.15
CA ARG A 5 -54.91 10.66 -31.89
C ARG A 5 -54.73 10.61 -30.36
N SER A 6 -55.11 9.49 -29.78
CA SER A 6 -54.79 9.14 -28.40
C SER A 6 -53.26 8.93 -28.26
N SER A 7 -52.60 9.88 -27.62
CA SER A 7 -51.21 9.72 -27.23
C SER A 7 -51.13 8.83 -25.99
N VAL A 8 -50.69 7.59 -26.17
CA VAL A 8 -50.33 6.72 -25.06
C VAL A 8 -49.11 7.36 -24.34
N PRO A 9 -49.20 7.67 -23.05
CA PRO A 9 -48.04 8.20 -22.32
C PRO A 9 -46.94 7.15 -22.29
N ALA A 10 -45.77 7.50 -22.84
CA ALA A 10 -44.59 6.66 -22.72
C ALA A 10 -44.24 6.48 -21.23
N THR A 11 -44.46 5.28 -20.71
CA THR A 11 -44.06 4.94 -19.33
C THR A 11 -42.55 5.04 -19.22
N THR A 12 -42.07 6.07 -18.54
CA THR A 12 -40.65 6.21 -18.22
C THR A 12 -40.22 4.97 -17.41
N PRO A 13 -39.19 4.21 -17.84
CA PRO A 13 -38.73 3.04 -17.12
C PRO A 13 -38.40 3.40 -15.67
N LYS A 14 -38.85 2.58 -14.73
CA LYS A 14 -38.52 2.80 -13.30
C LYS A 14 -37.01 2.83 -13.11
N PRO A 15 -36.47 3.78 -12.31
CA PRO A 15 -35.06 3.80 -11.98
C PRO A 15 -34.59 2.50 -11.34
N VAL A 16 -33.38 2.02 -11.70
CA VAL A 16 -32.77 0.88 -11.02
C VAL A 16 -32.15 1.32 -9.70
N SER A 17 -32.07 0.40 -8.74
CA SER A 17 -31.41 0.72 -7.46
C SER A 17 -29.89 0.89 -7.63
N ILE A 18 -29.27 1.67 -6.73
CA ILE A 18 -27.81 1.81 -6.65
C ILE A 18 -27.14 0.44 -6.53
N ALA A 19 -27.68 -0.43 -5.67
CA ALA A 19 -27.16 -1.80 -5.47
C ALA A 19 -27.16 -2.61 -6.77
N ARG A 20 -28.21 -2.50 -7.59
CA ARG A 20 -28.29 -3.22 -8.87
C ARG A 20 -27.24 -2.72 -9.87
N HIS A 21 -27.02 -1.40 -9.95
CA HIS A 21 -25.99 -0.85 -10.83
C HIS A 21 -24.58 -1.18 -10.31
N LEU A 22 -24.35 -1.16 -9.01
CA LEU A 22 -23.10 -1.56 -8.39
C LEU A 22 -22.76 -3.05 -8.63
N GLN A 23 -23.78 -3.93 -8.64
CA GLN A 23 -23.59 -5.33 -9.04
C GLN A 23 -23.09 -5.46 -10.48
N LEU A 24 -23.69 -4.72 -11.42
CA LEU A 24 -23.22 -4.68 -12.81
C LEU A 24 -21.77 -4.20 -12.88
N VAL A 25 -21.46 -3.06 -12.26
CA VAL A 25 -20.09 -2.52 -12.22
C VAL A 25 -19.11 -3.52 -11.61
N SER A 26 -19.48 -4.17 -10.50
CA SER A 26 -18.63 -5.16 -9.84
C SER A 26 -18.37 -6.39 -10.70
N SER A 27 -19.31 -6.77 -11.56
CA SER A 27 -19.14 -7.91 -12.48
C SER A 27 -18.17 -7.62 -13.63
N LEU A 28 -17.82 -6.36 -13.88
CA LEU A 28 -16.85 -5.95 -14.88
C LEU A 28 -15.40 -6.01 -14.36
N ALA A 29 -15.21 -6.18 -13.04
CA ALA A 29 -13.88 -6.25 -12.46
C ALA A 29 -13.10 -7.44 -13.04
N THR A 30 -11.95 -7.16 -13.62
CA THR A 30 -11.00 -8.17 -14.08
C THR A 30 -10.11 -8.62 -12.91
N ALA A 31 -9.59 -9.85 -12.97
CA ALA A 31 -8.61 -10.30 -11.99
C ALA A 31 -7.37 -9.38 -12.02
N PRO A 32 -6.93 -8.87 -10.87
CA PRO A 32 -5.79 -7.97 -10.85
C PRO A 32 -4.52 -8.73 -11.27
N LYS A 33 -3.72 -8.09 -12.14
CA LYS A 33 -2.40 -8.59 -12.52
C LYS A 33 -1.49 -8.64 -11.30
N THR A 34 -0.52 -9.54 -11.30
CA THR A 34 0.52 -9.60 -10.28
C THR A 34 1.89 -9.46 -10.92
N VAL A 35 2.76 -8.71 -10.28
CA VAL A 35 4.15 -8.53 -10.67
C VAL A 35 5.04 -8.70 -9.45
N GLU A 36 6.27 -9.15 -9.65
CA GLU A 36 7.29 -9.13 -8.62
C GLU A 36 8.14 -7.88 -8.79
N LEU A 37 8.22 -7.06 -7.73
CA LEU A 37 8.98 -5.80 -7.72
C LEU A 37 9.94 -5.74 -6.53
N PRO A 38 11.11 -5.07 -6.68
CA PRO A 38 11.96 -4.72 -5.56
C PRO A 38 11.20 -3.93 -4.49
N LEU A 39 11.55 -4.09 -3.21
CA LEU A 39 10.86 -3.39 -2.11
C LEU A 39 10.78 -1.87 -2.31
N ALA A 40 11.83 -1.26 -2.87
CA ALA A 40 11.86 0.18 -3.12
C ALA A 40 10.77 0.67 -4.08
N GLU A 41 10.25 -0.20 -4.94
CA GLU A 41 9.21 0.10 -5.93
C GLU A 41 7.79 -0.28 -5.46
N CYS A 42 7.69 -0.93 -4.29
CA CYS A 42 6.42 -1.46 -3.79
C CYS A 42 5.59 -0.45 -2.98
N LEU A 43 6.12 0.75 -2.67
CA LEU A 43 5.41 1.73 -1.83
C LEU A 43 4.03 2.10 -2.41
N GLY A 44 3.00 1.98 -1.58
CA GLY A 44 1.62 2.32 -1.95
C GLY A 44 0.91 1.26 -2.80
N LEU A 45 1.60 0.24 -3.29
CA LEU A 45 1.00 -0.90 -3.98
C LEU A 45 0.33 -1.87 -2.99
N VAL A 46 -0.38 -2.86 -3.50
CA VAL A 46 -1.11 -3.84 -2.69
C VAL A 46 -0.41 -5.20 -2.80
N SER A 47 -0.17 -5.86 -1.65
CA SER A 47 0.44 -7.19 -1.62
C SER A 47 -0.48 -8.23 -2.27
N ALA A 48 0.04 -8.99 -3.24
CA ALA A 48 -0.73 -10.03 -3.94
C ALA A 48 -0.85 -11.32 -3.13
N GLU A 49 0.07 -11.54 -2.19
CA GLU A 49 0.14 -12.73 -1.35
C GLU A 49 0.58 -12.37 0.08
N PRO A 50 0.37 -13.27 1.06
CA PRO A 50 0.88 -13.03 2.40
C PRO A 50 2.41 -12.95 2.41
N VAL A 51 2.97 -11.98 3.11
CA VAL A 51 4.41 -11.89 3.36
C VAL A 51 4.73 -12.72 4.60
N THR A 52 5.50 -13.79 4.43
CA THR A 52 5.91 -14.69 5.52
C THR A 52 7.39 -14.49 5.84
N ALA A 53 7.75 -14.62 7.10
CA ALA A 53 9.13 -14.47 7.55
C ALA A 53 10.04 -15.53 6.95
N ARG A 54 11.06 -15.13 6.20
CA ARG A 54 12.15 -16.00 5.71
C ARG A 54 13.25 -16.17 6.74
N LEU A 55 13.38 -15.18 7.63
CA LEU A 55 14.34 -15.14 8.72
C LEU A 55 13.61 -14.97 10.05
N THR A 56 14.18 -15.48 11.13
CA THR A 56 13.73 -15.16 12.49
C THR A 56 14.12 -13.72 12.84
N VAL A 57 13.38 -13.10 13.78
CA VAL A 57 13.72 -11.78 14.34
C VAL A 57 13.86 -11.90 15.86
N PRO A 58 15.02 -11.61 16.42
CA PRO A 58 16.30 -11.39 15.75
C PRO A 58 16.87 -12.68 15.13
N PRO A 59 17.79 -12.58 14.13
CA PRO A 59 18.34 -13.75 13.44
C PRO A 59 19.30 -14.58 14.28
N PHE A 60 19.86 -14.01 15.33
CA PHE A 60 20.73 -14.66 16.32
C PHE A 60 20.52 -14.04 17.70
N THR A 61 20.90 -14.77 18.75
CA THR A 61 20.89 -14.25 20.11
C THR A 61 21.92 -13.13 20.24
N ASN A 62 21.50 -11.95 20.72
CA ASN A 62 22.32 -10.74 20.78
C ASN A 62 22.11 -9.96 22.07
N SER A 63 23.05 -9.03 22.34
CA SER A 63 22.92 -8.11 23.45
C SER A 63 21.83 -7.05 23.21
N ALA A 64 21.04 -6.79 24.24
CA ALA A 64 20.09 -5.69 24.25
C ALA A 64 20.69 -4.34 24.71
N MET A 65 21.89 -4.37 25.30
CA MET A 65 22.56 -3.22 25.92
C MET A 65 24.05 -3.25 25.61
N ASP A 66 24.68 -2.10 25.70
CA ASP A 66 26.15 -1.99 25.78
C ASP A 66 26.61 -2.40 27.15
N GLY A 67 27.67 -3.19 27.24
CA GLY A 67 28.16 -3.68 28.50
C GLY A 67 29.11 -4.87 28.36
N PHE A 68 28.96 -5.84 29.26
CA PHE A 68 29.86 -7.01 29.36
C PHE A 68 29.07 -8.31 29.37
N ALA A 69 29.34 -9.17 28.41
CA ALA A 69 28.81 -10.52 28.35
C ALA A 69 29.55 -11.40 29.40
N VAL A 70 28.81 -12.07 30.26
CA VAL A 70 29.32 -12.90 31.35
C VAL A 70 28.54 -14.19 31.44
N ARG A 71 29.07 -15.14 32.19
CA ARG A 71 28.29 -16.23 32.78
C ARG A 71 27.69 -15.70 34.08
N HIS A 72 26.40 -15.75 34.24
CA HIS A 72 25.71 -15.30 35.46
C HIS A 72 26.31 -15.93 36.73
N ALA A 73 26.65 -17.22 36.66
CA ALA A 73 27.22 -17.95 37.78
C ALA A 73 28.55 -17.35 38.32
N ASP A 74 29.33 -16.67 37.46
CA ASP A 74 30.62 -16.08 37.83
C ASP A 74 30.45 -14.73 38.57
N VAL A 75 29.25 -14.15 38.54
CA VAL A 75 28.95 -12.82 39.10
C VAL A 75 27.71 -12.76 39.97
N SER A 76 27.09 -13.93 40.29
CA SER A 76 25.80 -14.02 40.99
C SER A 76 25.79 -13.32 42.35
N GLU A 77 26.93 -13.24 43.01
CA GLU A 77 27.11 -12.67 44.36
C GLU A 77 27.56 -11.20 44.33
N ALA A 78 27.67 -10.58 43.09
CA ALA A 78 28.19 -9.21 42.97
C ALA A 78 27.18 -8.20 43.52
N THR A 79 27.63 -7.39 44.46
CA THR A 79 26.91 -6.26 45.05
C THR A 79 27.82 -5.04 45.15
N VAL A 80 27.28 -3.87 45.47
CA VAL A 80 28.07 -2.66 45.74
C VAL A 80 29.07 -2.87 46.91
N HIS A 81 28.75 -3.75 47.85
CA HIS A 81 29.60 -4.01 49.01
C HIS A 81 30.57 -5.18 48.76
N THR A 82 30.26 -6.04 47.83
CA THR A 82 31.06 -7.23 47.47
C THR A 82 31.15 -7.28 45.95
N PRO A 83 31.86 -6.33 45.30
CA PRO A 83 31.97 -6.32 43.84
C PRO A 83 32.80 -7.50 43.33
N VAL A 84 32.52 -7.93 42.10
CA VAL A 84 33.28 -8.97 41.40
C VAL A 84 34.06 -8.34 40.24
N THR A 85 35.38 -8.58 40.21
CA THR A 85 36.23 -8.12 39.11
C THR A 85 36.62 -9.29 38.21
N LEU A 86 36.38 -9.12 36.92
CA LEU A 86 36.69 -10.11 35.88
C LEU A 86 37.69 -9.54 34.85
N PRO A 87 38.62 -10.35 34.33
CA PRO A 87 39.41 -10.00 33.16
C PRO A 87 38.50 -9.90 31.91
N VAL A 88 38.71 -8.86 31.08
CA VAL A 88 38.04 -8.69 29.80
C VAL A 88 38.92 -9.28 28.71
N THR A 89 38.44 -10.34 28.05
CA THR A 89 39.23 -11.15 27.13
C THR A 89 38.98 -10.84 25.63
N ASN A 90 37.93 -10.08 25.33
CA ASN A 90 37.57 -9.75 23.97
C ASN A 90 36.66 -8.51 23.93
N ASP A 91 36.57 -7.90 22.73
CA ASP A 91 35.66 -6.82 22.39
C ASP A 91 34.77 -7.25 21.22
N VAL A 92 33.44 -7.17 21.39
CA VAL A 92 32.45 -7.71 20.45
C VAL A 92 31.55 -6.58 19.94
N PRO A 93 31.99 -5.83 18.91
CA PRO A 93 31.16 -4.82 18.27
C PRO A 93 30.02 -5.47 17.47
N ALA A 94 28.95 -4.72 17.25
CA ALA A 94 27.86 -5.14 16.37
C ALA A 94 28.39 -5.40 14.94
N GLY A 95 27.95 -6.50 14.33
CA GLY A 95 28.40 -6.91 13.01
C GLY A 95 29.75 -7.63 12.97
N SER A 96 30.39 -7.87 14.11
CA SER A 96 31.62 -8.68 14.16
C SER A 96 31.40 -10.10 13.67
N PRO A 97 32.16 -10.61 12.72
CA PRO A 97 32.14 -12.01 12.32
C PRO A 97 32.89 -12.92 13.31
N ALA A 98 33.80 -12.34 14.11
CA ALA A 98 34.62 -13.08 15.05
C ALA A 98 33.76 -13.58 16.22
N HIS A 99 33.81 -14.88 16.49
CA HIS A 99 33.06 -15.51 17.53
C HIS A 99 33.99 -16.30 18.40
N ARG A 100 34.31 -15.75 19.58
CA ARG A 100 35.13 -16.42 20.56
C ARG A 100 34.27 -16.85 21.75
N PRO A 101 34.27 -18.12 22.15
CA PRO A 101 33.59 -18.57 23.38
C PRO A 101 34.07 -17.78 24.60
N LEU A 102 33.15 -17.56 25.52
CA LEU A 102 33.49 -16.99 26.82
C LEU A 102 34.08 -18.06 27.74
N ASP A 103 35.29 -17.81 28.24
CA ASP A 103 35.92 -18.68 29.25
C ASP A 103 35.31 -18.43 30.67
N PRO A 104 35.22 -19.45 31.54
CA PRO A 104 34.78 -19.25 32.90
C PRO A 104 35.63 -18.22 33.67
N GLY A 105 34.99 -17.38 34.48
CA GLY A 105 35.67 -16.35 35.26
C GLY A 105 36.19 -15.17 34.44
N THR A 106 35.68 -14.99 33.22
CA THR A 106 36.05 -13.86 32.34
C THR A 106 34.81 -13.08 31.86
N ALA A 107 35.04 -11.93 31.27
CA ALA A 107 34.02 -11.11 30.59
C ALA A 107 34.45 -10.79 29.15
N GLN A 108 33.50 -10.53 28.29
CA GLN A 108 33.75 -9.89 26.98
C GLN A 108 32.95 -8.62 26.86
N ARG A 109 33.59 -7.50 26.51
CA ARG A 109 32.85 -6.27 26.23
C ARG A 109 31.98 -6.53 25.00
N ILE A 110 30.71 -6.12 25.08
CA ILE A 110 29.73 -6.36 24.00
C ILE A 110 28.88 -5.12 23.77
N MET A 111 28.62 -4.82 22.51
CA MET A 111 27.76 -3.71 22.11
C MET A 111 26.34 -4.18 21.79
N THR A 112 25.39 -3.28 21.92
CA THR A 112 23.98 -3.53 21.57
C THR A 112 23.86 -4.08 20.14
N GLY A 113 23.10 -5.18 19.99
CA GLY A 113 22.92 -5.87 18.73
C GLY A 113 24.05 -6.84 18.35
N ALA A 114 25.17 -6.84 19.06
CA ALA A 114 26.24 -7.79 18.84
C ALA A 114 25.84 -9.21 19.26
N ARG A 115 26.29 -10.21 18.52
CA ARG A 115 26.02 -11.62 18.79
C ARG A 115 26.60 -12.03 20.14
N MET A 116 25.80 -12.70 20.97
CA MET A 116 26.26 -13.24 22.24
C MET A 116 27.39 -14.26 22.06
N PRO A 117 28.48 -14.16 22.81
CA PRO A 117 29.49 -15.20 22.89
C PRO A 117 28.91 -16.54 23.31
N GLU A 118 29.43 -17.64 22.81
CA GLU A 118 29.09 -18.97 23.34
C GLU A 118 29.48 -19.05 24.82
N ASN A 119 28.68 -19.73 25.60
CA ASN A 119 28.79 -19.87 27.07
C ASN A 119 28.45 -18.60 27.87
N ALA A 120 28.21 -17.45 27.25
CA ALA A 120 27.64 -16.31 27.94
C ALA A 120 26.11 -16.41 27.97
N ASP A 121 25.52 -16.09 29.11
CA ASP A 121 24.07 -16.16 29.31
C ASP A 121 23.45 -14.83 29.76
N THR A 122 24.27 -13.87 30.17
CA THR A 122 23.82 -12.58 30.74
C THR A 122 24.69 -11.44 30.26
N VAL A 123 24.11 -10.26 30.11
CA VAL A 123 24.87 -9.03 29.87
C VAL A 123 24.70 -8.08 31.06
N ILE A 124 25.83 -7.71 31.63
CA ILE A 124 25.90 -6.63 32.62
C ILE A 124 26.00 -5.33 31.86
N LYS A 125 25.04 -4.43 32.06
CA LYS A 125 25.08 -3.09 31.42
C LYS A 125 26.24 -2.29 31.99
N VAL A 126 26.81 -1.41 31.15
CA VAL A 126 28.01 -0.65 31.55
C VAL A 126 27.77 0.21 32.79
N GLU A 127 26.55 0.70 33.04
CA GLU A 127 26.18 1.49 34.22
C GLU A 127 26.22 0.73 35.53
N ASP A 128 26.26 -0.60 35.53
CA ASP A 128 26.40 -1.44 36.72
C ASP A 128 27.86 -1.88 36.95
N THR A 129 28.83 -1.21 36.31
CA THR A 129 30.28 -1.49 36.39
C THR A 129 31.08 -0.24 36.74
N ASP A 130 32.39 -0.40 36.90
CA ASP A 130 33.37 0.71 37.12
C ASP A 130 33.72 1.48 35.86
N HIS A 131 33.05 1.17 34.71
CA HIS A 131 33.25 1.85 33.44
C HIS A 131 32.06 2.79 33.12
N ALA A 132 32.36 3.87 32.42
CA ALA A 132 31.35 4.78 31.86
C ALA A 132 31.02 4.40 30.42
N PRO A 133 29.79 4.67 29.95
CA PRO A 133 29.47 4.61 28.52
C PRO A 133 30.37 5.54 27.70
N GLY A 134 30.79 5.11 26.53
CA GLY A 134 31.56 5.98 25.62
C GLY A 134 32.47 5.23 24.65
N THR A 135 33.10 5.96 23.76
CA THR A 135 34.05 5.45 22.76
C THR A 135 35.46 5.36 23.36
N VAL A 136 35.70 4.33 24.14
CA VAL A 136 37.02 4.02 24.73
C VAL A 136 37.47 2.64 24.31
N ASP A 137 38.76 2.37 24.39
CA ASP A 137 39.30 1.02 24.18
C ASP A 137 38.73 0.03 25.18
N ALA A 138 38.69 -1.27 24.83
CA ALA A 138 38.24 -2.28 25.73
C ALA A 138 39.16 -2.32 26.96
N PRO A 139 38.60 -2.28 28.19
CA PRO A 139 39.41 -2.33 29.42
C PRO A 139 40.03 -3.71 29.58
N ALA A 140 41.12 -3.80 30.36
CA ALA A 140 41.73 -5.08 30.69
C ALA A 140 40.90 -5.87 31.70
N THR A 141 40.16 -5.17 32.58
CA THR A 141 39.28 -5.76 33.60
C THR A 141 38.01 -4.98 33.74
N VAL A 142 36.96 -5.58 34.29
CA VAL A 142 35.70 -4.92 34.65
C VAL A 142 35.31 -5.28 36.06
N THR A 143 34.95 -4.29 36.88
CA THR A 143 34.40 -4.48 38.21
C THR A 143 32.90 -4.32 38.19
N ILE A 144 32.18 -5.36 38.57
CA ILE A 144 30.70 -5.45 38.51
C ILE A 144 30.15 -5.17 39.91
N PHE A 145 29.31 -4.16 40.03
CA PHE A 145 28.69 -3.73 41.31
C PHE A 145 27.28 -4.25 41.48
N ARG A 146 26.65 -4.76 40.39
CA ARG A 146 25.28 -5.28 40.47
C ARG A 146 25.08 -6.35 39.40
N THR A 147 24.55 -7.49 39.81
CA THR A 147 24.18 -8.59 38.92
C THR A 147 22.66 -8.60 38.69
N PRO A 148 22.18 -8.51 37.44
CA PRO A 148 20.78 -8.72 37.10
C PRO A 148 20.45 -10.23 37.16
N SER A 149 19.16 -10.57 36.93
CA SER A 149 18.76 -11.98 36.80
C SER A 149 19.42 -12.68 35.61
N THR A 150 19.56 -13.99 35.68
CA THR A 150 20.07 -14.80 34.56
C THR A 150 19.29 -14.54 33.28
N GLY A 151 19.99 -14.35 32.17
CA GLY A 151 19.40 -14.04 30.86
C GLY A 151 19.02 -12.58 30.67
N ALA A 152 19.26 -11.70 31.63
CA ALA A 152 18.98 -10.28 31.49
C ALA A 152 19.80 -9.63 30.37
N ASN A 153 19.18 -8.66 29.70
CA ASN A 153 19.77 -7.91 28.61
C ASN A 153 20.20 -8.75 27.38
N VAL A 154 19.63 -9.95 27.24
CA VAL A 154 19.86 -10.86 26.12
C VAL A 154 18.58 -11.01 25.32
N ARG A 155 18.61 -10.67 24.04
CA ARG A 155 17.53 -10.95 23.08
C ARG A 155 17.78 -12.29 22.43
N ARG A 156 16.86 -13.23 22.60
CA ARG A 156 17.02 -14.60 22.09
C ARG A 156 16.66 -14.63 20.60
N ARG A 157 17.34 -15.47 19.83
CA ARG A 157 17.02 -15.73 18.43
C ARG A 157 15.53 -16.07 18.28
N GLY A 158 14.83 -15.35 17.40
CA GLY A 158 13.41 -15.60 17.06
C GLY A 158 12.41 -15.23 18.15
N GLU A 159 12.79 -14.53 19.22
CA GLU A 159 11.86 -14.18 20.30
C GLU A 159 10.73 -13.24 19.84
N ALA A 160 10.99 -12.37 18.85
CA ALA A 160 9.97 -11.47 18.30
C ALA A 160 9.17 -12.13 17.18
N LEU A 161 9.84 -12.91 16.30
CA LEU A 161 9.17 -13.56 15.17
C LEU A 161 9.93 -14.80 14.70
N ALA A 162 9.19 -15.90 14.50
CA ALA A 162 9.74 -17.13 13.95
C ALA A 162 9.65 -17.16 12.42
N THR A 163 10.58 -17.88 11.77
CA THR A 163 10.50 -18.20 10.33
C THR A 163 9.16 -18.87 10.01
N GLY A 164 8.53 -18.49 8.90
CA GLY A 164 7.22 -18.99 8.46
C GLY A 164 6.03 -18.22 9.03
N ALA A 165 6.21 -17.37 10.05
CA ALA A 165 5.14 -16.55 10.58
C ALA A 165 4.69 -15.50 9.56
N THR A 166 3.38 -15.24 9.48
CA THR A 166 2.82 -14.20 8.62
C THR A 166 3.11 -12.81 9.20
N VAL A 167 3.80 -11.98 8.42
CA VAL A 167 4.15 -10.58 8.75
C VAL A 167 3.07 -9.64 8.25
N LEU A 168 2.62 -9.84 7.00
CA LEU A 168 1.56 -9.06 6.37
C LEU A 168 0.60 -10.02 5.66
N PRO A 169 -0.72 -9.88 5.83
CA PRO A 169 -1.69 -10.62 5.01
C PRO A 169 -1.70 -10.11 3.57
N ALA A 170 -2.20 -10.92 2.64
CA ALA A 170 -2.49 -10.49 1.27
C ALA A 170 -3.52 -9.36 1.25
N GLY A 171 -3.53 -8.57 0.17
CA GLY A 171 -4.47 -7.47 -0.01
C GLY A 171 -4.19 -6.23 0.84
N ARG A 172 -3.02 -6.13 1.47
CA ARG A 172 -2.63 -4.96 2.26
C ARG A 172 -1.87 -3.95 1.41
N ARG A 173 -2.24 -2.67 1.55
CA ARG A 173 -1.46 -1.57 0.99
C ARG A 173 -0.12 -1.49 1.72
N LEU A 174 0.96 -1.44 0.96
CA LEU A 174 2.33 -1.43 1.47
C LEU A 174 2.74 -0.01 1.89
N THR A 175 2.81 0.19 3.20
CA THR A 175 3.32 1.42 3.82
C THR A 175 4.85 1.32 4.01
N PRO A 176 5.55 2.42 4.35
CA PRO A 176 6.97 2.36 4.68
C PRO A 176 7.28 1.34 5.78
N GLU A 177 6.44 1.25 6.81
CA GLU A 177 6.60 0.30 7.93
C GLU A 177 6.40 -1.15 7.46
N ALA A 178 5.44 -1.39 6.56
CA ALA A 178 5.22 -2.70 5.97
C ALA A 178 6.43 -3.16 5.13
N LEU A 179 7.03 -2.26 4.36
CA LEU A 179 8.25 -2.53 3.59
C LEU A 179 9.45 -2.80 4.50
N ALA A 180 9.60 -2.02 5.58
CA ALA A 180 10.65 -2.24 6.58
C ALA A 180 10.48 -3.60 7.27
N ALA A 181 9.25 -3.98 7.64
CA ALA A 181 8.96 -5.28 8.21
C ALA A 181 9.28 -6.44 7.24
N ALA A 182 8.94 -6.30 5.96
CA ALA A 182 9.28 -7.28 4.93
C ALA A 182 10.80 -7.41 4.75
N ALA A 183 11.54 -6.30 4.74
CA ALA A 183 13.00 -6.28 4.67
C ALA A 183 13.63 -6.97 5.89
N ALA A 184 13.15 -6.67 7.10
CA ALA A 184 13.68 -7.22 8.34
C ALA A 184 13.53 -8.75 8.42
N VAL A 185 12.56 -9.32 7.71
CA VAL A 185 12.33 -10.77 7.66
C VAL A 185 12.89 -11.43 6.39
N GLY A 186 13.73 -10.71 5.63
CA GLY A 186 14.56 -11.27 4.55
C GLY A 186 13.97 -11.20 3.14
N HIS A 187 12.98 -10.33 2.89
CA HIS A 187 12.50 -10.07 1.52
C HIS A 187 13.30 -8.94 0.86
N GLY A 188 13.72 -9.13 -0.37
CA GLY A 188 14.29 -8.09 -1.24
C GLY A 188 13.29 -7.62 -2.29
N SER A 189 12.26 -8.42 -2.58
CA SER A 189 11.16 -8.17 -3.52
C SER A 189 9.85 -8.72 -2.96
N LEU A 190 8.73 -8.23 -3.48
CA LEU A 190 7.39 -8.74 -3.15
C LEU A 190 6.56 -8.92 -4.43
N ARG A 191 5.62 -9.86 -4.38
CA ARG A 191 4.56 -9.96 -5.37
C ARG A 191 3.44 -8.98 -5.01
N VAL A 192 3.16 -8.07 -5.92
CA VAL A 192 2.22 -6.98 -5.71
C VAL A 192 1.24 -6.85 -6.88
N HIS A 193 0.12 -6.20 -6.65
CA HIS A 193 -0.74 -5.71 -7.71
C HIS A 193 -0.23 -4.33 -8.14
N PRO A 194 0.12 -4.14 -9.44
CA PRO A 194 0.53 -2.85 -9.95
C PRO A 194 -0.62 -1.84 -9.84
N ALA A 195 -0.28 -0.56 -9.78
CA ALA A 195 -1.28 0.51 -9.80
C ALA A 195 -2.13 0.42 -11.09
N PRO A 196 -3.47 0.42 -11.01
CA PRO A 196 -4.31 0.33 -12.20
C PRO A 196 -4.15 1.56 -13.08
N ARG A 197 -4.02 1.35 -14.39
CA ARG A 197 -4.00 2.42 -15.40
C ARG A 197 -5.44 2.77 -15.76
N VAL A 198 -5.85 4.00 -15.54
CA VAL A 198 -7.22 4.47 -15.77
C VAL A 198 -7.24 5.55 -16.83
N GLY A 199 -7.96 5.29 -17.91
CA GLY A 199 -8.29 6.29 -18.92
C GLY A 199 -9.43 7.18 -18.43
N VAL A 200 -9.20 8.49 -18.32
CA VAL A 200 -10.24 9.47 -18.00
C VAL A 200 -10.58 10.26 -19.26
N LEU A 201 -11.82 10.17 -19.68
CA LEU A 201 -12.31 10.75 -20.93
C LEU A 201 -13.44 11.75 -20.66
N ALA A 202 -13.18 13.02 -20.91
CA ALA A 202 -14.22 14.05 -20.92
C ALA A 202 -14.81 14.18 -22.34
N THR A 203 -16.15 14.12 -22.47
CA THR A 203 -16.85 14.24 -23.74
C THR A 203 -17.70 15.50 -23.77
N GLY A 204 -17.66 16.21 -24.90
CA GLY A 204 -18.45 17.40 -25.13
C GLY A 204 -17.71 18.37 -26.04
N SER A 205 -18.37 18.76 -27.12
CA SER A 205 -17.83 19.78 -28.06
C SER A 205 -17.71 21.15 -27.40
N GLU A 206 -18.41 21.41 -26.30
CA GLU A 206 -18.30 22.63 -25.50
C GLU A 206 -17.02 22.72 -24.65
N LEU A 207 -16.31 21.60 -24.44
CA LEU A 207 -15.19 21.57 -23.51
C LEU A 207 -13.93 22.23 -24.11
N GLY A 208 -13.32 23.10 -23.30
CA GLY A 208 -12.01 23.70 -23.53
C GLY A 208 -10.98 23.27 -22.46
N GLY A 209 -9.70 23.57 -22.67
CA GLY A 209 -8.66 23.31 -21.68
C GLY A 209 -8.80 24.18 -20.43
N ALA A 210 -8.45 23.67 -19.28
CA ALA A 210 -8.37 24.46 -18.06
C ALA A 210 -7.24 25.50 -18.20
N GLY A 211 -7.58 26.79 -17.97
CA GLY A 211 -6.63 27.90 -18.13
C GLY A 211 -6.44 28.41 -19.57
N GLU A 212 -7.04 27.77 -20.57
CA GLU A 212 -7.05 28.27 -21.94
C GLU A 212 -8.08 29.39 -22.11
N PRO A 213 -7.85 30.38 -23.02
CA PRO A 213 -8.87 31.35 -23.40
C PRO A 213 -10.12 30.65 -23.95
N LEU A 214 -11.27 30.92 -23.35
CA LEU A 214 -12.52 30.31 -23.78
C LEU A 214 -13.13 31.08 -24.97
N HIS A 215 -13.37 30.38 -26.04
CA HIS A 215 -14.18 30.86 -27.13
C HIS A 215 -15.67 30.88 -26.75
N ARG A 216 -16.49 31.68 -27.48
CA ARG A 216 -17.93 31.74 -27.20
C ARG A 216 -18.58 30.35 -27.27
N GLY A 217 -19.33 30.00 -26.23
CA GLY A 217 -20.01 28.69 -26.10
C GLY A 217 -19.14 27.56 -25.54
N LYS A 218 -17.88 27.84 -25.10
CA LYS A 218 -17.01 26.85 -24.46
C LYS A 218 -17.02 27.01 -22.94
N ILE A 219 -16.80 25.91 -22.26
CA ILE A 219 -16.60 25.84 -20.80
C ILE A 219 -15.31 25.05 -20.49
N PRO A 220 -14.62 25.29 -19.35
CA PRO A 220 -13.45 24.51 -18.97
C PRO A 220 -13.83 23.07 -18.63
N ASP A 221 -12.97 22.10 -19.01
CA ASP A 221 -13.09 20.72 -18.58
C ASP A 221 -12.69 20.61 -17.09
N SER A 222 -13.67 20.70 -16.20
CA SER A 222 -13.49 20.46 -14.77
C SER A 222 -13.60 18.99 -14.39
N ASN A 223 -14.39 18.19 -15.12
CA ASN A 223 -14.60 16.78 -14.85
C ASN A 223 -13.32 15.96 -15.06
N GLY A 224 -12.63 16.18 -16.15
CA GLY A 224 -11.37 15.48 -16.42
C GLY A 224 -10.34 15.73 -15.33
N ILE A 225 -10.18 17.00 -14.90
CA ILE A 225 -9.27 17.36 -13.81
C ILE A 225 -9.67 16.69 -12.49
N MET A 226 -10.95 16.77 -12.13
CA MET A 226 -11.48 16.18 -10.90
C MET A 226 -11.33 14.66 -10.88
N LEU A 227 -11.78 13.97 -11.92
CA LEU A 227 -11.73 12.51 -12.02
C LEU A 227 -10.28 12.00 -12.05
N GLY A 228 -9.41 12.70 -12.80
CA GLY A 228 -7.98 12.37 -12.81
C GLY A 228 -7.33 12.53 -11.42
N GLY A 229 -7.70 13.56 -10.66
CA GLY A 229 -7.29 13.74 -9.28
C GLY A 229 -7.78 12.62 -8.37
N LEU A 230 -9.06 12.27 -8.47
CA LEU A 230 -9.67 11.19 -7.69
C LEU A 230 -9.02 9.82 -7.96
N VAL A 231 -8.74 9.49 -9.22
CA VAL A 231 -8.04 8.25 -9.57
C VAL A 231 -6.66 8.19 -8.90
N ARG A 232 -5.87 9.27 -8.96
CA ARG A 232 -4.55 9.33 -8.31
C ARG A 232 -4.65 9.17 -6.79
N THR A 233 -5.64 9.83 -6.16
CA THR A 233 -5.88 9.71 -4.72
C THR A 233 -6.22 8.27 -4.30
N HIS A 234 -6.82 7.49 -5.20
CA HIS A 234 -7.13 6.06 -4.99
C HIS A 234 -6.01 5.12 -5.46
N GLY A 235 -4.84 5.67 -5.82
CA GLY A 235 -3.65 4.87 -6.16
C GLY A 235 -3.57 4.42 -7.62
N GLY A 236 -4.40 4.96 -8.51
CA GLY A 236 -4.34 4.68 -9.95
C GLY A 236 -3.39 5.61 -10.70
N VAL A 237 -2.91 5.13 -11.85
CA VAL A 237 -2.18 5.92 -12.86
C VAL A 237 -3.18 6.43 -13.89
N VAL A 238 -3.14 7.73 -14.21
CA VAL A 238 -4.13 8.39 -15.07
C VAL A 238 -3.57 8.68 -16.44
N GLU A 239 -4.32 8.29 -17.46
CA GLU A 239 -4.22 8.81 -18.81
C GLU A 239 -5.49 9.62 -19.10
N GLN A 240 -5.36 10.90 -19.44
CA GLN A 240 -6.50 11.80 -19.60
C GLN A 240 -6.57 12.40 -21.00
N THR A 241 -7.78 12.43 -21.56
CA THR A 241 -8.02 13.09 -22.86
C THR A 241 -9.44 13.65 -22.96
N ARG A 242 -9.68 14.45 -23.98
CA ARG A 242 -10.99 15.00 -24.35
C ARG A 242 -11.36 14.56 -25.77
N VAL A 243 -12.63 14.27 -25.98
CA VAL A 243 -13.16 13.93 -27.30
C VAL A 243 -14.38 14.81 -27.58
N PRO A 244 -14.47 15.44 -28.75
CA PRO A 244 -15.68 16.13 -29.18
C PRO A 244 -16.85 15.14 -29.32
N ASP A 245 -18.07 15.67 -29.62
CA ASP A 245 -19.27 14.84 -29.81
C ASP A 245 -19.20 14.11 -31.18
N ASP A 246 -18.22 13.24 -31.32
CA ASP A 246 -17.95 12.37 -32.46
C ASP A 246 -17.93 10.91 -32.02
N PRO A 247 -19.01 10.12 -32.27
CA PRO A 247 -19.12 8.75 -31.81
C PRO A 247 -18.08 7.80 -32.40
N GLU A 248 -17.63 8.03 -33.63
CA GLU A 248 -16.65 7.17 -34.32
C GLU A 248 -15.26 7.36 -33.68
N ARG A 249 -14.86 8.61 -33.53
CA ARG A 249 -13.60 8.97 -32.87
C ARG A 249 -13.54 8.50 -31.43
N LEU A 250 -14.66 8.59 -30.69
CA LEU A 250 -14.78 8.05 -29.35
C LEU A 250 -14.55 6.53 -29.35
N ARG A 251 -15.21 5.81 -30.26
CA ARG A 251 -15.10 4.34 -30.37
C ARG A 251 -13.69 3.90 -30.71
N GLU A 252 -13.04 4.53 -31.68
CA GLU A 252 -11.66 4.25 -32.06
C GLU A 252 -10.70 4.43 -30.88
N LEU A 253 -10.81 5.56 -30.18
CA LEU A 253 -10.00 5.84 -29.00
C LEU A 253 -10.20 4.78 -27.93
N VAL A 254 -11.43 4.49 -27.52
CA VAL A 254 -11.74 3.54 -26.45
C VAL A 254 -11.21 2.14 -26.79
N ARG A 255 -11.33 1.70 -28.04
CA ARG A 255 -10.83 0.37 -28.48
C ARG A 255 -9.31 0.29 -28.59
N SER A 256 -8.66 1.39 -28.89
CA SER A 256 -7.20 1.44 -29.02
C SER A 256 -6.49 1.67 -27.69
N TRP A 257 -7.20 2.17 -26.68
CA TRP A 257 -6.62 2.58 -25.41
C TRP A 257 -6.18 1.36 -24.56
N ARG A 258 -4.92 1.35 -24.13
CA ARG A 258 -4.34 0.24 -23.36
C ARG A 258 -4.30 0.60 -21.88
N VAL A 259 -5.46 0.55 -21.24
CA VAL A 259 -5.68 0.85 -19.82
C VAL A 259 -6.48 -0.28 -19.16
N ASP A 260 -6.51 -0.33 -17.84
CA ASP A 260 -7.22 -1.35 -17.09
C ASP A 260 -8.68 -0.97 -16.82
N LEU A 261 -9.03 0.31 -16.92
CA LEU A 261 -10.38 0.86 -16.75
C LEU A 261 -10.50 2.16 -17.53
N ILE A 262 -11.65 2.40 -18.18
CA ILE A 262 -11.99 3.70 -18.77
C ILE A 262 -13.15 4.31 -17.98
N VAL A 263 -13.02 5.58 -17.62
CA VAL A 263 -14.06 6.39 -17.00
C VAL A 263 -14.37 7.57 -17.91
N THR A 264 -15.62 7.66 -18.40
CA THR A 264 -16.06 8.81 -19.19
C THR A 264 -16.92 9.75 -18.36
N ALA A 265 -16.92 11.04 -18.68
CA ALA A 265 -17.82 12.04 -18.09
C ALA A 265 -18.51 12.83 -19.19
N GLY A 266 -19.85 12.81 -19.19
CA GLY A 266 -20.69 13.43 -20.21
C GLY A 266 -21.18 12.44 -21.27
N GLY A 267 -22.05 12.90 -22.19
CA GLY A 267 -22.54 12.16 -23.35
C GLY A 267 -23.42 10.94 -23.06
N ILE A 268 -24.10 10.88 -21.90
CA ILE A 268 -24.90 9.73 -21.46
C ILE A 268 -26.35 10.06 -21.09
N SER A 269 -26.80 11.30 -21.24
CA SER A 269 -28.15 11.72 -20.93
C SER A 269 -29.19 11.11 -21.90
N MET A 270 -30.39 11.65 -21.95
CA MET A 270 -31.48 11.26 -22.85
C MET A 270 -31.60 12.21 -24.05
N GLY A 271 -30.60 13.09 -24.29
CA GLY A 271 -30.58 14.09 -25.34
C GLY A 271 -30.28 13.49 -26.72
N ALA A 272 -30.39 14.33 -27.74
CA ALA A 272 -30.17 13.93 -29.14
C ALA A 272 -28.67 13.71 -29.49
N TYR A 273 -27.76 14.27 -28.70
CA TYR A 273 -26.30 14.30 -28.98
C TYR A 273 -25.48 13.55 -27.92
N GLU A 274 -25.93 12.38 -27.56
CA GLU A 274 -25.30 11.60 -26.50
C GLU A 274 -24.19 10.71 -27.09
N VAL A 275 -23.00 11.28 -27.25
CA VAL A 275 -21.88 10.66 -27.96
C VAL A 275 -21.45 9.31 -27.39
N VAL A 276 -21.48 9.15 -26.06
CA VAL A 276 -21.10 7.87 -25.42
C VAL A 276 -22.14 6.78 -25.69
N ARG A 277 -23.43 7.13 -25.64
CA ARG A 277 -24.50 6.17 -26.00
C ARG A 277 -24.43 5.73 -27.45
N GLN A 278 -24.12 6.64 -28.35
CA GLN A 278 -24.03 6.36 -29.79
C GLN A 278 -22.74 5.62 -30.13
N GLY A 279 -21.63 6.02 -29.53
CA GLY A 279 -20.29 5.48 -29.79
C GLY A 279 -20.04 4.11 -29.15
N LEU A 280 -20.66 3.82 -28.01
CA LEU A 280 -20.40 2.60 -27.23
C LEU A 280 -21.71 1.85 -26.95
N PRO A 281 -22.32 1.22 -27.97
CA PRO A 281 -23.57 0.47 -27.82
C PRO A 281 -23.40 -0.81 -26.98
N GLU A 282 -22.17 -1.22 -26.70
CA GLU A 282 -21.84 -2.35 -25.82
C GLU A 282 -22.16 -2.07 -24.35
N LEU A 283 -22.28 -0.76 -23.97
CA LEU A 283 -22.59 -0.38 -22.60
C LEU A 283 -24.08 -0.55 -22.28
N THR A 284 -24.37 -1.00 -21.08
CA THR A 284 -25.72 -0.96 -20.49
C THR A 284 -25.93 0.37 -19.80
N PHE A 285 -26.91 1.13 -20.24
CA PHE A 285 -27.25 2.43 -19.68
C PHE A 285 -28.48 2.32 -18.77
N HIS A 286 -28.33 2.81 -17.55
CA HIS A 286 -29.39 2.86 -16.55
C HIS A 286 -29.74 4.28 -16.14
N HIS A 287 -30.99 4.51 -15.77
CA HIS A 287 -31.35 5.60 -14.88
C HIS A 287 -31.37 5.04 -13.46
N VAL A 288 -30.37 5.39 -12.65
CA VAL A 288 -30.23 4.91 -11.29
C VAL A 288 -31.01 5.80 -10.33
N ALA A 289 -31.60 5.22 -9.28
CA ALA A 289 -32.29 5.96 -8.21
C ALA A 289 -31.26 6.70 -7.31
N GLN A 290 -30.56 7.66 -7.93
CA GLN A 290 -29.51 8.48 -7.33
C GLN A 290 -29.69 9.93 -7.79
N GLN A 291 -29.55 10.88 -6.87
CA GLN A 291 -29.64 12.30 -7.15
C GLN A 291 -28.58 13.06 -6.32
N PRO A 292 -27.62 13.78 -6.97
CA PRO A 292 -27.38 13.86 -8.41
C PRO A 292 -26.75 12.60 -8.98
N GLY A 293 -26.80 12.45 -10.32
CA GLY A 293 -26.10 11.38 -11.03
C GLY A 293 -26.97 10.19 -11.43
N GLY A 294 -28.27 10.41 -11.72
CA GLY A 294 -29.18 9.34 -12.17
C GLY A 294 -28.76 8.58 -13.42
N PRO A 295 -28.37 9.24 -14.54
CA PRO A 295 -27.84 8.56 -15.72
C PRO A 295 -26.48 7.92 -15.42
N GLN A 296 -26.33 6.63 -15.76
CA GLN A 296 -25.09 5.86 -15.61
C GLN A 296 -24.97 4.87 -16.77
N GLY A 297 -23.74 4.57 -17.17
CA GLY A 297 -23.45 3.53 -18.15
C GLY A 297 -22.31 2.64 -17.67
N ALA A 298 -22.38 1.33 -17.95
CA ALA A 298 -21.32 0.40 -17.61
C ALA A 298 -21.32 -0.79 -18.58
N GLY A 299 -20.13 -1.31 -18.91
CA GLY A 299 -19.97 -2.45 -19.78
C GLY A 299 -18.51 -2.72 -20.12
N MET A 300 -18.33 -3.72 -21.00
CA MET A 300 -17.01 -4.03 -21.57
C MET A 300 -16.94 -3.55 -23.00
N VAL A 301 -15.86 -2.85 -23.36
CA VAL A 301 -15.53 -2.55 -24.75
C VAL A 301 -14.23 -3.26 -25.08
N ALA A 302 -14.27 -4.20 -26.01
CA ALA A 302 -13.24 -5.20 -26.17
C ALA A 302 -13.00 -5.94 -24.83
N GLU A 303 -11.81 -5.78 -24.24
CA GLU A 303 -11.44 -6.40 -22.96
C GLU A 303 -11.34 -5.39 -21.80
N THR A 304 -11.73 -4.13 -22.05
CA THR A 304 -11.57 -3.05 -21.07
C THR A 304 -12.93 -2.67 -20.46
N PRO A 305 -13.07 -2.67 -19.13
CA PRO A 305 -14.23 -2.12 -18.44
C PRO A 305 -14.38 -0.62 -18.74
N VAL A 306 -15.60 -0.18 -19.02
CA VAL A 306 -15.92 1.23 -19.23
C VAL A 306 -17.05 1.63 -18.30
N LEU A 307 -16.85 2.68 -17.52
CA LEU A 307 -17.86 3.32 -16.70
C LEU A 307 -18.14 4.72 -17.25
N ALA A 308 -19.39 4.96 -17.63
CA ALA A 308 -19.83 6.22 -18.18
C ALA A 308 -20.63 7.00 -17.12
N LEU A 309 -20.05 8.11 -16.66
CA LEU A 309 -20.56 8.96 -15.60
C LEU A 309 -21.28 10.20 -16.16
N PRO A 310 -22.18 10.83 -15.38
CA PRO A 310 -22.89 12.03 -15.80
C PRO A 310 -21.95 13.21 -16.06
N GLY A 311 -22.35 14.10 -16.98
CA GLY A 311 -21.61 15.33 -17.28
C GLY A 311 -21.67 16.39 -16.17
N ASN A 312 -22.70 16.35 -15.29
CA ASN A 312 -22.76 17.24 -14.13
C ASN A 312 -21.62 16.92 -13.15
N PRO A 313 -20.75 17.89 -12.76
CA PRO A 313 -19.59 17.63 -11.92
C PRO A 313 -19.90 16.98 -10.57
N VAL A 314 -20.97 17.41 -9.92
CA VAL A 314 -21.38 16.82 -8.62
C VAL A 314 -21.88 15.38 -8.83
N GLY A 315 -22.61 15.13 -9.91
CA GLY A 315 -23.06 13.79 -10.28
C GLY A 315 -21.87 12.87 -10.60
N ALA A 316 -20.89 13.35 -11.34
CA ALA A 316 -19.64 12.61 -11.64
C ALA A 316 -18.84 12.31 -10.38
N TYR A 317 -18.68 13.27 -9.46
CA TYR A 317 -18.00 13.11 -8.18
C TYR A 317 -18.66 12.01 -7.34
N VAL A 318 -19.97 12.11 -7.11
CA VAL A 318 -20.70 11.10 -6.34
C VAL A 318 -20.62 9.72 -6.99
N SER A 319 -20.79 9.66 -8.32
CA SER A 319 -20.73 8.40 -9.07
C SER A 319 -19.33 7.78 -9.03
N PHE A 320 -18.26 8.58 -9.02
CA PHE A 320 -16.90 8.07 -8.85
C PHE A 320 -16.77 7.33 -7.51
N HIS A 321 -17.18 7.92 -6.41
CA HIS A 321 -17.06 7.30 -5.07
C HIS A 321 -17.93 6.06 -4.93
N VAL A 322 -19.11 6.03 -5.55
CA VAL A 322 -20.04 4.89 -5.46
C VAL A 322 -19.61 3.73 -6.38
N TYR A 323 -19.11 4.01 -7.60
CA TYR A 323 -18.92 2.99 -8.63
C TYR A 323 -17.47 2.78 -9.03
N VAL A 324 -16.64 3.84 -9.12
CA VAL A 324 -15.25 3.73 -9.58
C VAL A 324 -14.30 3.37 -8.44
N ALA A 325 -14.37 4.11 -7.34
CA ALA A 325 -13.48 3.91 -6.19
C ALA A 325 -13.47 2.46 -5.65
N PRO A 326 -14.63 1.75 -5.54
CA PRO A 326 -14.64 0.35 -5.13
C PRO A 326 -13.93 -0.62 -6.10
N LEU A 327 -13.84 -0.29 -7.39
CA LEU A 327 -13.06 -1.08 -8.35
C LEU A 327 -11.56 -0.86 -8.20
N LEU A 328 -11.14 0.37 -7.89
CA LEU A 328 -9.73 0.71 -7.68
C LEU A 328 -9.19 0.19 -6.34
N ALA A 329 -10.06 -0.12 -5.39
CA ALA A 329 -9.69 -0.64 -4.08
C ALA A 329 -9.54 -2.18 -4.04
N ARG A 330 -9.85 -2.87 -5.14
CA ARG A 330 -9.75 -4.34 -5.31
C ARG A 330 -8.41 -4.72 -5.92
#